data_e0256661f6195894ce3bffb0bbede893
#
_entry.id   e0256661f6195894ce3bffb0bbede893
#
_cell.length_a   1.000
_cell.length_b   1.000
_cell.length_c   1.000
_cell.angle_alpha   90.00
_cell.angle_beta   90.00
_cell.angle_gamma   90.00
#
_symmetry.space_group_name_H-M   'P 1'
#
loop_
_entity.id
_entity.type
_entity.pdbx_description
1 polymer ?
#
loop_
_entity_poly.entity_id
_entity_poly.type
_entity_poly.pdbx_seq_one_letter_code
_entity_poly.pdbx_strand_id
1 'polypeptide(L)'
;SSDLSGCDVIEFAENYIKDVCHALGLDASLRTFYRDDVIKILIETNNNSVLIGNNGSSLQSLNELTKLAVSTTFRKKFRILLDVGNYKDKKYSKVIFIAKKAAKEVLRTHVDVKLNPMTPDERKKVHNALSTWKGIKTESVGDGKNRAIVVKFVGFVDTDNKEETQNNETSADNTEVAE
;
A
#
# COMPACT_ATOMS: atom_id res chain seq x y z
N SER A 1 10.69 24.13 30.38
CA SER A 1 10.40 23.54 29.06
C SER A 1 11.37 22.42 28.82
N SER A 2 10.94 21.21 29.15
CA SER A 2 11.72 19.98 28.90
C SER A 2 11.56 19.64 27.43
N ASP A 3 12.67 19.68 26.69
CA ASP A 3 12.79 18.99 25.41
C ASP A 3 12.54 17.49 25.67
N LEU A 4 11.30 17.07 25.47
CA LEU A 4 10.96 15.67 25.45
C LEU A 4 11.69 15.09 24.23
N SER A 5 12.82 14.44 24.49
CA SER A 5 13.65 13.86 23.44
C SER A 5 12.85 12.73 22.74
N GLY A 6 13.12 12.51 21.45
CA GLY A 6 12.49 11.42 20.73
C GLY A 6 12.70 10.04 21.41
N CYS A 7 13.72 9.93 22.29
CA CYS A 7 13.99 8.76 23.11
C CYS A 7 12.87 8.50 24.11
N ASP A 8 12.30 9.53 24.77
CA ASP A 8 11.23 9.34 25.77
C ASP A 8 9.96 8.81 25.14
N VAL A 9 9.65 9.28 23.92
CA VAL A 9 8.48 8.82 23.14
C VAL A 9 8.64 7.36 22.71
N ILE A 10 9.82 6.99 22.26
CA ILE A 10 10.12 5.61 21.85
C ILE A 10 10.05 4.68 23.05
N GLU A 11 10.67 5.03 24.16
CA GLU A 11 10.65 4.22 25.38
C GLU A 11 9.22 4.03 25.91
N PHE A 12 8.43 5.09 25.92
CA PHE A 12 7.02 5.01 26.31
C PHE A 12 6.23 4.05 25.40
N ALA A 13 6.37 4.21 24.06
CA ALA A 13 5.69 3.37 23.10
C ALA A 13 6.09 1.89 23.23
N GLU A 14 7.38 1.61 23.40
CA GLU A 14 7.89 0.26 23.59
C GLU A 14 7.35 -0.38 24.88
N ASN A 15 7.36 0.35 26.01
CA ASN A 15 6.83 -0.13 27.26
C ASN A 15 5.32 -0.39 27.18
N TYR A 16 4.58 0.52 26.55
CA TYR A 16 3.15 0.34 26.31
C TYR A 16 2.84 -0.95 25.52
N ILE A 17 3.59 -1.21 24.44
CA ILE A 17 3.42 -2.43 23.63
C ILE A 17 3.79 -3.67 24.42
N LYS A 18 4.89 -3.64 25.18
CA LYS A 18 5.30 -4.76 26.05
C LYS A 18 4.26 -5.08 27.10
N ASP A 19 3.68 -4.07 27.74
CA ASP A 19 2.63 -4.25 28.75
C ASP A 19 1.37 -4.88 28.15
N VAL A 20 0.96 -4.45 26.96
CA VAL A 20 -0.17 -5.05 26.23
C VAL A 20 0.14 -6.51 25.88
N CYS A 21 1.33 -6.81 25.36
CA CYS A 21 1.74 -8.17 25.06
C CYS A 21 1.77 -9.05 26.30
N HIS A 22 2.33 -8.55 27.40
CA HIS A 22 2.36 -9.26 28.69
C HIS A 22 0.94 -9.55 29.20
N ALA A 23 0.03 -8.58 29.13
CA ALA A 23 -1.37 -8.78 29.51
C ALA A 23 -2.08 -9.85 28.67
N LEU A 24 -1.64 -10.06 27.43
CA LEU A 24 -2.12 -11.11 26.53
C LEU A 24 -1.39 -12.47 26.72
N GLY A 25 -0.45 -12.55 27.67
CA GLY A 25 0.37 -13.75 27.88
C GLY A 25 1.41 -13.99 26.78
N LEU A 26 1.86 -12.94 26.10
CA LEU A 26 2.83 -12.99 25.01
C LEU A 26 4.19 -12.48 25.46
N ASP A 27 5.24 -13.20 25.07
CA ASP A 27 6.62 -12.72 25.17
C ASP A 27 6.95 -11.93 23.90
N ALA A 28 7.22 -10.65 24.04
CA ALA A 28 7.48 -9.76 22.92
C ALA A 28 8.92 -9.26 22.92
N SER A 29 9.57 -9.30 21.76
CA SER A 29 10.79 -8.58 21.46
C SER A 29 10.51 -7.47 20.43
N LEU A 30 11.08 -6.30 20.65
CA LEU A 30 10.84 -5.12 19.84
C LEU A 30 12.13 -4.64 19.19
N ARG A 31 12.01 -4.18 17.95
CA ARG A 31 13.07 -3.42 17.25
C ARG A 31 12.45 -2.13 16.72
N THR A 32 13.03 -1.00 17.12
CA THR A 32 12.50 0.33 16.78
C THR A 32 13.45 1.03 15.84
N PHE A 33 12.89 1.64 14.81
CA PHE A 33 13.58 2.47 13.81
C PHE A 33 12.92 3.85 13.79
N TYR A 34 13.75 4.88 13.82
CA TYR A 34 13.30 6.25 13.63
C TYR A 34 13.91 6.82 12.34
N ARG A 35 13.06 7.16 11.41
CA ARG A 35 13.47 7.74 10.13
C ARG A 35 12.36 8.61 9.54
N ASP A 36 12.72 9.78 8.99
CA ASP A 36 11.79 10.69 8.31
C ASP A 36 10.55 11.04 9.18
N ASP A 37 10.78 11.33 10.47
CA ASP A 37 9.74 11.62 11.48
C ASP A 37 8.73 10.47 11.69
N VAL A 38 9.09 9.25 11.32
CA VAL A 38 8.30 8.04 11.54
C VAL A 38 9.02 7.12 12.53
N ILE A 39 8.31 6.72 13.58
CA ILE A 39 8.73 5.67 14.51
C ILE A 39 8.13 4.35 14.00
N LYS A 40 8.97 3.46 13.50
CA LYS A 40 8.56 2.11 13.09
C LYS A 40 9.00 1.10 14.14
N ILE A 41 8.05 0.34 14.69
CA ILE A 41 8.30 -0.69 15.71
C ILE A 41 7.95 -2.04 15.14
N LEU A 42 8.95 -2.91 15.01
CA LEU A 42 8.79 -4.31 14.64
C LEU A 42 8.64 -5.15 15.89
N ILE A 43 7.58 -5.95 15.93
CA ILE A 43 7.21 -6.79 17.07
C ILE A 43 7.35 -8.25 16.66
N GLU A 44 8.06 -9.03 17.45
CA GLU A 44 8.10 -10.49 17.36
C GLU A 44 7.65 -11.09 18.69
N THR A 45 6.75 -12.07 18.61
CA THR A 45 6.26 -12.77 19.80
C THR A 45 6.30 -14.27 19.61
N ASN A 46 6.12 -15.00 20.70
CA ASN A 46 5.90 -16.46 20.68
C ASN A 46 4.62 -16.87 19.93
N ASN A 47 3.66 -15.96 19.74
CA ASN A 47 2.44 -16.20 18.96
C ASN A 47 1.98 -14.93 18.24
N ASN A 48 2.58 -14.62 17.09
CA ASN A 48 2.30 -13.43 16.28
C ASN A 48 0.83 -13.37 15.82
N SER A 49 0.16 -14.51 15.65
CA SER A 49 -1.22 -14.57 15.18
C SER A 49 -2.21 -13.84 16.08
N VAL A 50 -1.96 -13.84 17.40
CA VAL A 50 -2.79 -13.13 18.40
C VAL A 50 -2.72 -11.63 18.18
N LEU A 51 -1.51 -11.08 17.98
CA LEU A 51 -1.33 -9.65 17.73
C LEU A 51 -1.77 -9.22 16.33
N ILE A 52 -1.69 -10.10 15.34
CA ILE A 52 -2.13 -9.79 13.98
C ILE A 52 -3.66 -9.79 13.93
N GLY A 53 -4.30 -10.82 14.48
CA GLY A 53 -5.74 -11.01 14.45
C GLY A 53 -6.27 -11.32 13.04
N ASN A 54 -7.58 -11.30 12.89
CA ASN A 54 -8.22 -11.57 11.61
C ASN A 54 -7.92 -10.43 10.60
N ASN A 55 -7.26 -10.78 9.50
CA ASN A 55 -6.87 -9.83 8.45
C ASN A 55 -6.06 -8.61 8.94
N GLY A 56 -5.33 -8.74 10.05
CA GLY A 56 -4.54 -7.67 10.64
C GLY A 56 -5.33 -6.68 11.50
N SER A 57 -6.57 -7.00 11.88
CA SER A 57 -7.43 -6.11 12.66
C SER A 57 -6.87 -5.81 14.05
N SER A 58 -6.33 -6.80 14.75
CA SER A 58 -5.72 -6.60 16.07
C SER A 58 -4.47 -5.72 15.98
N LEU A 59 -3.63 -5.95 14.98
CA LEU A 59 -2.44 -5.12 14.72
C LEU A 59 -2.83 -3.67 14.43
N GLN A 60 -3.86 -3.45 13.64
CA GLN A 60 -4.37 -2.10 13.36
C GLN A 60 -4.88 -1.42 14.64
N SER A 61 -5.65 -2.13 15.46
CA SER A 61 -6.16 -1.62 16.73
C SER A 61 -5.03 -1.29 17.70
N LEU A 62 -4.02 -2.16 17.82
CA LEU A 62 -2.85 -1.90 18.65
C LEU A 62 -2.08 -0.67 18.17
N ASN A 63 -1.94 -0.49 16.85
CA ASN A 63 -1.28 0.67 16.27
C ASN A 63 -2.02 1.97 16.62
N GLU A 64 -3.35 1.99 16.51
CA GLU A 64 -4.15 3.18 16.85
C GLU A 64 -4.14 3.47 18.36
N LEU A 65 -4.23 2.44 19.22
CA LEU A 65 -4.12 2.59 20.67
C LEU A 65 -2.74 3.13 21.08
N THR A 66 -1.68 2.63 20.49
CA THR A 66 -0.30 3.12 20.76
C THR A 66 -0.17 4.59 20.37
N LYS A 67 -0.65 4.99 19.20
CA LYS A 67 -0.68 6.40 18.78
C LYS A 67 -1.47 7.27 19.75
N LEU A 68 -2.64 6.81 20.18
CA LEU A 68 -3.48 7.53 21.11
C LEU A 68 -2.79 7.69 22.48
N ALA A 69 -2.23 6.63 23.02
CA ALA A 69 -1.51 6.64 24.30
C ALA A 69 -0.33 7.64 24.27
N VAL A 70 0.49 7.58 23.21
CA VAL A 70 1.62 8.49 23.03
C VAL A 70 1.15 9.94 22.86
N SER A 71 0.17 10.19 21.99
CA SER A 71 -0.31 11.55 21.73
C SER A 71 -0.97 12.19 22.95
N THR A 72 -1.64 11.42 23.79
CA THR A 72 -2.26 11.89 25.04
C THR A 72 -1.21 12.21 26.08
N THR A 73 -0.19 11.36 26.23
CA THR A 73 0.87 11.54 27.22
C THR A 73 1.78 12.72 26.90
N PHE A 74 2.20 12.82 25.62
CA PHE A 74 3.14 13.86 25.19
C PHE A 74 2.46 15.11 24.60
N ARG A 75 1.14 15.12 24.49
CA ARG A 75 0.33 16.21 23.94
C ARG A 75 0.76 16.65 22.54
N LYS A 76 1.30 15.71 21.75
CA LYS A 76 1.78 15.90 20.39
C LYS A 76 1.47 14.67 19.55
N LYS A 77 1.16 14.85 18.28
CA LYS A 77 0.95 13.75 17.33
C LYS A 77 2.29 13.23 16.82
N PHE A 78 2.47 11.93 16.86
CA PHE A 78 3.62 11.23 16.33
C PHE A 78 3.18 10.23 15.25
N ARG A 79 4.01 10.06 14.23
CA ARG A 79 3.80 9.04 13.20
C ARG A 79 4.41 7.73 13.68
N ILE A 80 3.56 6.81 14.13
CA ILE A 80 3.97 5.51 14.66
C ILE A 80 3.39 4.42 13.74
N LEU A 81 4.24 3.48 13.33
CA LEU A 81 3.86 2.33 12.53
C LEU A 81 4.33 1.05 13.22
N LEU A 82 3.38 0.17 13.52
CA LEU A 82 3.65 -1.15 14.07
C LEU A 82 3.61 -2.20 12.96
N ASP A 83 4.47 -3.19 13.05
CA ASP A 83 4.43 -4.41 12.25
C ASP A 83 4.76 -5.61 13.11
N VAL A 84 4.13 -6.75 12.86
CA VAL A 84 4.31 -8.00 13.62
C VAL A 84 4.77 -9.09 12.67
N GLY A 85 5.95 -9.67 12.92
CA GLY A 85 6.48 -10.79 12.15
C GLY A 85 6.55 -10.55 10.64
N ASN A 86 6.78 -9.29 10.20
CA ASN A 86 6.73 -8.88 8.80
C ASN A 86 5.39 -9.22 8.11
N TYR A 87 4.29 -9.13 8.87
CA TYR A 87 2.96 -9.47 8.38
C TYR A 87 2.56 -8.70 7.12
N LYS A 88 2.84 -7.40 7.07
CA LYS A 88 2.51 -6.54 5.93
C LYS A 88 3.23 -6.99 4.66
N ASP A 89 4.52 -7.30 4.74
CA ASP A 89 5.29 -7.75 3.59
C ASP A 89 4.83 -9.12 3.08
N LYS A 90 4.54 -10.07 3.99
CA LYS A 90 3.99 -11.38 3.65
C LYS A 90 2.61 -11.25 2.98
N LYS A 91 1.75 -10.38 3.49
CA LYS A 91 0.43 -10.11 2.94
C LYS A 91 0.53 -9.53 1.54
N TYR A 92 1.38 -8.51 1.33
CA TYR A 92 1.59 -7.91 0.01
C TYR A 92 2.20 -8.90 -0.99
N SER A 93 3.18 -9.69 -0.58
CA SER A 93 3.78 -10.72 -1.44
C SER A 93 2.76 -11.74 -1.92
N LYS A 94 1.86 -12.18 -1.04
CA LYS A 94 0.77 -13.11 -1.40
C LYS A 94 -0.19 -12.49 -2.43
N VAL A 95 -0.61 -11.24 -2.22
CA VAL A 95 -1.53 -10.55 -3.13
C VAL A 95 -0.89 -10.30 -4.48
N ILE A 96 0.38 -9.88 -4.52
CA ILE A 96 1.16 -9.70 -5.75
C ILE A 96 1.32 -11.02 -6.50
N PHE A 97 1.59 -12.12 -5.80
CA PHE A 97 1.70 -13.44 -6.43
C PHE A 97 0.40 -13.85 -7.12
N ILE A 98 -0.74 -13.69 -6.45
CA ILE A 98 -2.06 -13.97 -7.02
C ILE A 98 -2.32 -13.09 -8.25
N ALA A 99 -2.00 -11.80 -8.16
CA ALA A 99 -2.17 -10.85 -9.26
C ALA A 99 -1.31 -11.22 -10.49
N LYS A 100 -0.06 -11.59 -10.28
CA LYS A 100 0.83 -12.06 -11.37
C LYS A 100 0.34 -13.35 -12.01
N LYS A 101 -0.21 -14.28 -11.21
CA LYS A 101 -0.83 -15.51 -11.74
C LYS A 101 -2.05 -15.18 -12.61
N ALA A 102 -2.93 -14.30 -12.14
CA ALA A 102 -4.08 -13.82 -12.89
C ALA A 102 -3.66 -13.11 -14.19
N ALA A 103 -2.63 -12.26 -14.14
CA ALA A 103 -2.11 -11.57 -15.33
C ALA A 103 -1.59 -12.54 -16.40
N LYS A 104 -0.89 -13.61 -16.01
CA LYS A 104 -0.47 -14.67 -16.93
C LYS A 104 -1.68 -15.37 -17.58
N GLU A 105 -2.72 -15.63 -16.80
CA GLU A 105 -3.95 -16.25 -17.31
C GLU A 105 -4.67 -15.33 -18.29
N VAL A 106 -4.79 -14.03 -17.96
CA VAL A 106 -5.35 -13.00 -18.85
C VAL A 106 -4.59 -12.90 -20.17
N LEU A 107 -3.25 -12.95 -20.15
CA LEU A 107 -2.44 -12.95 -21.36
C LEU A 107 -2.64 -14.20 -22.20
N ARG A 108 -2.90 -15.36 -21.57
CA ARG A 108 -3.12 -16.62 -22.26
C ARG A 108 -4.53 -16.75 -22.85
N THR A 109 -5.55 -16.30 -22.10
CA THR A 109 -6.97 -16.51 -22.45
C THR A 109 -7.61 -15.30 -23.11
N HIS A 110 -7.01 -14.11 -22.97
CA HIS A 110 -7.56 -12.82 -23.36
C HIS A 110 -8.89 -12.47 -22.65
N VAL A 111 -9.14 -13.11 -21.50
CA VAL A 111 -10.34 -12.88 -20.68
C VAL A 111 -9.94 -12.14 -19.42
N ASP A 112 -10.66 -11.07 -19.12
CA ASP A 112 -10.45 -10.26 -17.93
C ASP A 112 -10.71 -11.05 -16.65
N VAL A 113 -9.85 -10.87 -15.65
CA VAL A 113 -9.96 -11.55 -14.34
C VAL A 113 -10.16 -10.53 -13.24
N LYS A 114 -11.24 -10.68 -12.48
CA LYS A 114 -11.47 -9.92 -11.25
C LYS A 114 -10.84 -10.64 -10.07
N LEU A 115 -9.97 -9.93 -9.35
CA LEU A 115 -9.36 -10.42 -8.11
C LEU A 115 -10.34 -10.28 -6.93
N ASN A 116 -10.02 -10.93 -5.80
CA ASN A 116 -10.79 -10.74 -4.58
C ASN A 116 -10.74 -9.29 -4.08
N PRO A 117 -11.76 -8.83 -3.35
CA PRO A 117 -11.72 -7.53 -2.68
C PRO A 117 -10.49 -7.39 -1.80
N MET A 118 -9.88 -6.21 -1.81
CA MET A 118 -8.63 -5.94 -1.09
C MET A 118 -8.56 -4.49 -0.63
N THR A 119 -7.70 -4.24 0.35
CA THR A 119 -7.49 -2.90 0.91
C THR A 119 -6.89 -1.94 -0.12
N PRO A 120 -7.00 -0.60 0.07
CA PRO A 120 -6.40 0.39 -0.81
C PRO A 120 -4.90 0.20 -1.02
N ASP A 121 -4.17 -0.15 0.05
CA ASP A 121 -2.73 -0.40 0.00
C ASP A 121 -2.40 -1.64 -0.84
N GLU A 122 -3.16 -2.71 -0.70
CA GLU A 122 -3.02 -3.92 -1.51
C GLU A 122 -3.29 -3.62 -2.98
N ARG A 123 -4.36 -2.87 -3.29
CA ARG A 123 -4.66 -2.46 -4.68
C ARG A 123 -3.52 -1.66 -5.30
N LYS A 124 -2.94 -0.72 -4.54
CA LYS A 124 -1.78 0.05 -4.99
C LYS A 124 -0.57 -0.86 -5.28
N LYS A 125 -0.30 -1.84 -4.42
CA LYS A 125 0.79 -2.82 -4.61
C LYS A 125 0.57 -3.69 -5.86
N VAL A 126 -0.64 -4.17 -6.08
CA VAL A 126 -1.01 -4.93 -7.29
C VAL A 126 -0.85 -4.09 -8.54
N HIS A 127 -1.39 -2.86 -8.54
CA HIS A 127 -1.28 -1.95 -9.66
C HIS A 127 0.19 -1.69 -10.03
N ASN A 128 1.02 -1.36 -9.06
CA ASN A 128 2.45 -1.13 -9.27
C ASN A 128 3.17 -2.39 -9.80
N ALA A 129 2.83 -3.57 -9.29
CA ALA A 129 3.46 -4.82 -9.70
C ALA A 129 3.11 -5.25 -11.14
N LEU A 130 1.98 -4.81 -11.66
CA LEU A 130 1.51 -5.12 -13.02
C LEU A 130 1.64 -3.94 -14.00
N SER A 131 2.04 -2.77 -13.56
CA SER A 131 2.13 -1.55 -14.39
C SER A 131 3.10 -1.68 -15.57
N THR A 132 4.13 -2.51 -15.43
CA THR A 132 5.15 -2.75 -16.47
C THR A 132 4.83 -3.94 -17.38
N TRP A 133 3.72 -4.62 -17.13
CA TRP A 133 3.34 -5.79 -17.95
C TRP A 133 2.69 -5.34 -19.25
N LYS A 134 3.32 -5.72 -20.38
CA LYS A 134 2.78 -5.46 -21.72
C LYS A 134 1.48 -6.26 -21.93
N GLY A 135 0.49 -5.65 -22.56
CA GLY A 135 -0.80 -6.27 -22.85
C GLY A 135 -1.77 -6.36 -21.68
N ILE A 136 -1.38 -5.86 -20.49
CA ILE A 136 -2.18 -5.88 -19.26
C ILE A 136 -2.47 -4.45 -18.79
N LYS A 137 -3.71 -4.22 -18.38
CA LYS A 137 -4.16 -3.03 -17.65
C LYS A 137 -4.89 -3.45 -16.37
N THR A 138 -4.68 -2.72 -15.31
CA THR A 138 -5.39 -2.95 -14.03
C THR A 138 -6.36 -1.81 -13.77
N GLU A 139 -7.57 -2.15 -13.33
CA GLU A 139 -8.62 -1.20 -12.99
C GLU A 139 -9.22 -1.53 -11.63
N SER A 140 -9.39 -0.52 -10.78
CA SER A 140 -10.02 -0.70 -9.47
C SER A 140 -11.53 -0.48 -9.58
N VAL A 141 -12.32 -1.51 -9.30
CA VAL A 141 -13.78 -1.52 -9.43
C VAL A 141 -14.47 -1.83 -8.11
N GLY A 142 -15.70 -1.34 -7.95
CA GLY A 142 -16.52 -1.54 -6.74
C GLY A 142 -16.26 -0.48 -5.67
N ASP A 143 -16.99 -0.59 -4.56
CA ASP A 143 -17.03 0.40 -3.49
C ASP A 143 -16.68 -0.21 -2.13
N GLY A 144 -16.11 0.62 -1.26
CA GLY A 144 -15.83 0.29 0.14
C GLY A 144 -15.07 -1.02 0.30
N LYS A 145 -15.62 -1.93 1.10
CA LYS A 145 -15.02 -3.24 1.41
C LYS A 145 -15.04 -4.23 0.23
N ASN A 146 -15.90 -3.99 -0.76
CA ASN A 146 -16.05 -4.86 -1.94
C ASN A 146 -15.17 -4.40 -3.12
N ARG A 147 -14.36 -3.36 -2.93
CA ARG A 147 -13.52 -2.83 -3.99
C ARG A 147 -12.34 -3.75 -4.31
N ALA A 148 -12.20 -4.09 -5.59
CA ALA A 148 -11.25 -5.07 -6.09
C ALA A 148 -10.49 -4.55 -7.31
N ILE A 149 -9.46 -5.26 -7.74
CA ILE A 149 -8.77 -5.03 -9.02
C ILE A 149 -9.32 -5.99 -10.07
N VAL A 150 -9.60 -5.47 -11.25
CA VAL A 150 -9.79 -6.24 -12.47
C VAL A 150 -8.51 -6.15 -13.31
N VAL A 151 -7.97 -7.29 -13.66
CA VAL A 151 -6.83 -7.40 -14.57
C VAL A 151 -7.40 -7.59 -15.97
N LYS A 152 -7.15 -6.63 -16.87
CA LYS A 152 -7.73 -6.56 -18.21
C LYS A 152 -6.68 -6.86 -19.28
N PHE A 153 -7.12 -7.52 -20.35
CA PHE A 153 -6.33 -7.65 -21.56
C PHE A 153 -6.55 -6.40 -22.45
N VAL A 154 -5.46 -5.73 -22.85
CA VAL A 154 -5.53 -4.54 -23.72
C VAL A 154 -4.81 -4.74 -25.06
N GLY A 155 -4.31 -5.95 -25.32
CA GLY A 155 -3.50 -6.24 -26.50
C GLY A 155 -2.06 -5.72 -26.37
N PHE A 156 -1.23 -6.15 -27.30
CA PHE A 156 0.13 -5.62 -27.41
C PHE A 156 0.05 -4.40 -28.34
N VAL A 157 -0.01 -3.19 -27.74
CA VAL A 157 0.13 -1.96 -28.53
C VAL A 157 1.62 -1.82 -28.82
N ASP A 158 1.99 -2.00 -30.08
CA ASP A 158 3.31 -1.62 -30.57
C ASP A 158 3.45 -0.11 -30.38
N THR A 159 4.35 0.31 -29.51
CA THR A 159 4.62 1.74 -29.21
C THR A 159 5.47 2.42 -30.30
N ASP A 160 5.56 1.82 -31.48
CA ASP A 160 6.35 2.36 -32.59
C ASP A 160 5.56 3.28 -33.54
N ASN A 161 4.29 3.65 -33.19
CA ASN A 161 3.49 4.56 -34.01
C ASN A 161 3.01 5.79 -33.22
N LYS A 162 3.95 6.58 -32.70
CA LYS A 162 3.71 7.95 -32.26
C LYS A 162 4.71 8.92 -32.87
N GLU A 163 4.79 8.94 -34.19
CA GLU A 163 5.33 10.07 -34.93
C GLU A 163 4.74 9.97 -36.36
N GLU A 164 3.60 10.60 -36.59
CA GLU A 164 3.14 11.10 -37.88
C GLU A 164 1.65 11.44 -37.77
N THR A 165 1.31 12.52 -37.13
CA THR A 165 0.10 13.31 -37.48
C THR A 165 0.12 14.65 -36.76
N GLN A 166 1.07 15.49 -37.10
CA GLN A 166 0.96 16.96 -36.93
C GLN A 166 1.84 17.64 -37.96
N ASN A 167 1.39 17.69 -39.20
CA ASN A 167 1.78 18.70 -40.18
C ASN A 167 0.91 18.53 -41.43
N ASN A 168 -0.29 19.11 -41.43
CA ASN A 168 -0.97 19.55 -42.61
C ASN A 168 -2.26 20.25 -42.22
N GLU A 169 -2.13 21.52 -41.85
CA GLU A 169 -3.18 22.51 -41.98
C GLU A 169 -2.56 23.89 -41.77
N THR A 170 -1.98 24.44 -42.83
CA THR A 170 -1.86 25.89 -43.05
C THR A 170 -1.33 26.11 -44.46
N SER A 171 -2.20 26.12 -45.43
CA SER A 171 -2.03 26.94 -46.64
C SER A 171 -3.27 26.83 -47.50
N ALA A 172 -4.19 27.67 -47.27
CA ALA A 172 -5.10 28.19 -48.32
C ALA A 172 -5.74 29.44 -47.73
N ASP A 173 -5.39 30.47 -48.29
CA ASP A 173 -6.18 31.42 -49.03
C ASP A 173 -6.11 32.83 -48.45
N ASN A 174 -5.44 33.68 -49.19
CA ASN A 174 -5.77 35.10 -49.32
C ASN A 174 -5.27 35.64 -50.65
N THR A 175 -6.13 35.49 -51.64
CA THR A 175 -6.10 36.31 -52.85
C THR A 175 -7.44 37.03 -52.98
N GLU A 176 -7.45 38.33 -52.78
CA GLU A 176 -8.44 39.21 -53.36
C GLU A 176 -7.92 40.63 -53.31
N VAL A 177 -7.53 41.14 -54.38
CA VAL A 177 -8.13 41.83 -55.52
C VAL A 177 -8.70 43.20 -55.14
N ALA A 178 -7.99 44.16 -55.68
CA ALA A 178 -8.36 45.57 -55.76
C ALA A 178 -9.59 45.82 -56.69
N GLU A 179 -10.43 46.70 -56.29
CA GLU A 179 -10.95 47.88 -56.97
C GLU A 179 -11.78 48.69 -56.01
#